data_1eaf018dc83016db4033724a7adb1d9b
#
_entry.id   1eaf018dc83016db4033724a7adb1d9b
#
_cell.length_a   1.000
_cell.length_b   1.000
_cell.length_c   1.000
_cell.angle_alpha   90.00
_cell.angle_beta   90.00
_cell.angle_gamma   90.00
#
_symmetry.space_group_name_H-M   'P 1'
#
loop_
_entity.id
_entity.type
_entity.pdbx_description
1 polymer ?
#
loop_
_entity_poly.entity_id
_entity_poly.type
_entity_poly.pdbx_seq_one_letter_code
_entity_poly.pdbx_strand_id
1 'polypeptide(L)'
;HFVFTVRTLERHGISAIIIEDKVGLKKNSLFGTDVIQTQDTIEGFCNKIKAGKASQITDDFMIIARIESLIAGKPVSDALERAFAYVQAGADGIMIHSKNKSGEDIKEFCLAFRKQYAHVPIVVVPTTYDHIYESELCDWGVNIIIYANHMLRAAYPAMMNVAKTILENERALEVRELCMPIKEILELIPGTK
;
A
#
# COMPACT_ATOMS: atom_id res chain seq x y z
N HIS A 1 6.92 -17.79 -10.34
CA HIS A 1 7.53 -16.82 -9.43
C HIS A 1 6.63 -16.57 -8.21
N PHE A 2 5.33 -16.24 -8.35
CA PHE A 2 4.45 -15.84 -7.24
C PHE A 2 4.36 -16.90 -6.13
N VAL A 3 4.15 -18.16 -6.47
CA VAL A 3 4.13 -19.30 -5.52
C VAL A 3 5.42 -19.36 -4.68
N PHE A 4 6.57 -19.18 -5.31
CA PHE A 4 7.85 -19.16 -4.62
C PHE A 4 7.96 -17.94 -3.67
N THR A 5 7.50 -16.78 -4.12
CA THR A 5 7.48 -15.56 -3.29
C THR A 5 6.62 -15.75 -2.04
N VAL A 6 5.40 -16.29 -2.17
CA VAL A 6 4.51 -16.57 -1.03
C VAL A 6 5.22 -17.44 0.00
N ARG A 7 5.75 -18.60 -0.42
CA ARG A 7 6.48 -19.51 0.48
C ARG A 7 7.70 -18.89 1.14
N THR A 8 8.43 -18.05 0.41
CA THR A 8 9.62 -17.41 0.95
C THR A 8 9.26 -16.39 2.01
N LEU A 9 8.28 -15.52 1.75
CA LEU A 9 7.85 -14.51 2.71
C LEU A 9 7.24 -15.13 3.97
N GLU A 10 6.43 -16.14 3.80
CA GLU A 10 5.82 -16.86 4.93
C GLU A 10 6.90 -17.51 5.83
N ARG A 11 7.92 -18.16 5.25
CA ARG A 11 9.06 -18.71 6.02
C ARG A 11 9.85 -17.66 6.79
N HIS A 12 9.84 -16.41 6.33
CA HIS A 12 10.46 -15.29 7.03
C HIS A 12 9.55 -14.62 8.06
N GLY A 13 8.39 -15.22 8.37
CA GLY A 13 7.46 -14.70 9.37
C GLY A 13 6.67 -13.47 8.92
N ILE A 14 6.60 -13.20 7.61
CA ILE A 14 5.74 -12.13 7.06
C ILE A 14 4.29 -12.61 7.13
N SER A 15 3.39 -11.76 7.62
CA SER A 15 1.98 -12.12 7.83
C SER A 15 1.09 -11.93 6.61
N ALA A 16 1.48 -11.03 5.68
CA ALA A 16 0.64 -10.74 4.52
C ALA A 16 1.45 -10.23 3.33
N ILE A 17 0.93 -10.45 2.13
CA ILE A 17 1.42 -9.86 0.89
C ILE A 17 0.28 -9.12 0.18
N ILE A 18 0.57 -7.94 -0.35
CA ILE A 18 -0.34 -7.21 -1.24
C ILE A 18 0.15 -7.37 -2.67
N ILE A 19 -0.69 -7.90 -3.54
CA ILE A 19 -0.38 -8.09 -4.97
C ILE A 19 -1.33 -7.28 -5.84
N GLU A 20 -0.79 -6.61 -6.85
CA GLU A 20 -1.59 -5.79 -7.77
C GLU A 20 -2.00 -6.56 -9.02
N ASP A 21 -3.21 -6.30 -9.50
CA ASP A 21 -3.80 -6.90 -10.69
C ASP A 21 -3.26 -6.26 -11.99
N LYS A 22 -1.93 -6.15 -12.08
CA LYS A 22 -1.21 -5.65 -13.25
C LYS A 22 -0.33 -6.72 -13.86
N VAL A 23 -0.08 -6.58 -15.16
CA VAL A 23 0.88 -7.39 -15.92
C VAL A 23 2.06 -6.55 -16.40
N GLY A 24 3.19 -7.21 -16.65
CA GLY A 24 4.43 -6.56 -17.08
C GLY A 24 5.25 -5.97 -15.95
N LEU A 25 6.14 -5.04 -16.28
CA LEU A 25 6.99 -4.36 -15.31
C LEU A 25 6.16 -3.39 -14.47
N LYS A 26 6.43 -3.40 -13.15
CA LYS A 26 5.77 -2.48 -12.22
C LYS A 26 6.10 -1.03 -12.56
N LYS A 27 5.06 -0.20 -12.64
CA LYS A 27 5.14 1.25 -12.77
C LYS A 27 4.39 1.90 -11.64
N ASN A 28 4.79 3.13 -11.27
CA ASN A 28 4.16 3.85 -10.18
C ASN A 28 2.71 4.23 -10.54
N SER A 29 1.77 3.82 -9.70
CA SER A 29 0.33 4.07 -9.90
C SER A 29 -0.05 5.55 -9.81
N LEU A 30 0.76 6.39 -9.14
CA LEU A 30 0.52 7.83 -9.06
C LEU A 30 0.68 8.55 -10.40
N PHE A 31 1.36 7.96 -11.38
CA PHE A 31 1.35 8.46 -12.76
C PHE A 31 0.02 8.19 -13.48
N GLY A 32 -0.82 7.33 -12.93
CA GLY A 32 -2.14 7.03 -13.45
C GLY A 32 -2.10 6.61 -14.91
N THR A 33 -2.84 7.33 -15.77
CA THR A 33 -2.92 7.08 -17.21
C THR A 33 -1.78 7.71 -18.02
N ASP A 34 -0.92 8.53 -17.40
CA ASP A 34 0.21 9.17 -18.09
C ASP A 34 1.28 8.16 -18.50
N VAL A 35 1.29 7.01 -17.86
CA VAL A 35 2.16 5.88 -18.19
C VAL A 35 1.29 4.65 -18.43
N ILE A 36 1.40 4.07 -19.63
CA ILE A 36 0.63 2.87 -20.00
C ILE A 36 0.92 1.75 -18.99
N GLN A 37 -0.15 1.31 -18.34
CA GLN A 37 -0.16 0.20 -17.40
C GLN A 37 -1.26 -0.76 -17.79
N THR A 38 -0.92 -2.04 -17.92
CA THR A 38 -1.87 -3.06 -18.33
C THR A 38 -2.40 -3.79 -17.11
N GLN A 39 -3.71 -3.70 -16.88
CA GLN A 39 -4.38 -4.47 -15.85
C GLN A 39 -4.58 -5.91 -16.34
N ASP A 40 -4.36 -6.89 -15.48
CA ASP A 40 -4.56 -8.32 -15.78
C ASP A 40 -6.05 -8.62 -16.02
N THR A 41 -6.32 -9.71 -16.72
CA THR A 41 -7.69 -10.24 -16.81
C THR A 41 -8.16 -10.71 -15.42
N ILE A 42 -9.47 -10.65 -15.19
CA ILE A 42 -10.04 -11.17 -13.92
C ILE A 42 -9.65 -12.63 -13.73
N GLU A 43 -9.78 -13.45 -14.78
CA GLU A 43 -9.43 -14.87 -14.74
C GLU A 43 -7.94 -15.09 -14.43
N GLY A 44 -7.04 -14.37 -15.14
CA GLY A 44 -5.60 -14.50 -14.96
C GLY A 44 -5.17 -14.17 -13.52
N PHE A 45 -5.73 -13.10 -12.97
CA PHE A 45 -5.41 -12.71 -11.62
C PHE A 45 -6.05 -13.65 -10.56
N CYS A 46 -7.27 -14.13 -10.77
CA CYS A 46 -7.89 -15.17 -9.94
C CYS A 46 -7.05 -16.46 -9.92
N ASN A 47 -6.50 -16.88 -11.06
CA ASN A 47 -5.63 -18.04 -11.12
C ASN A 47 -4.32 -17.82 -10.34
N LYS A 48 -3.77 -16.60 -10.36
CA LYS A 48 -2.62 -16.21 -9.55
C LYS A 48 -2.95 -16.29 -8.05
N ILE A 49 -4.10 -15.76 -7.61
CA ILE A 49 -4.55 -15.85 -6.22
C ILE A 49 -4.69 -17.31 -5.79
N LYS A 50 -5.40 -18.13 -6.56
CA LYS A 50 -5.58 -19.56 -6.26
C LYS A 50 -4.24 -20.30 -6.14
N ALA A 51 -3.30 -20.04 -7.04
CA ALA A 51 -1.96 -20.63 -6.98
C ALA A 51 -1.18 -20.18 -5.74
N GLY A 52 -1.31 -18.91 -5.33
CA GLY A 52 -0.74 -18.38 -4.10
C GLY A 52 -1.33 -19.08 -2.87
N LYS A 53 -2.65 -19.14 -2.77
CA LYS A 53 -3.36 -19.80 -1.66
C LYS A 53 -2.99 -21.27 -1.54
N ALA A 54 -2.95 -22.00 -2.64
CA ALA A 54 -2.54 -23.42 -2.65
C ALA A 54 -1.06 -23.63 -2.27
N SER A 55 -0.24 -22.58 -2.26
CA SER A 55 1.18 -22.66 -1.93
C SER A 55 1.52 -22.27 -0.50
N GLN A 56 0.58 -21.73 0.26
CA GLN A 56 0.76 -21.37 1.66
C GLN A 56 1.19 -22.57 2.51
N ILE A 57 1.98 -22.30 3.55
CA ILE A 57 2.46 -23.28 4.53
C ILE A 57 1.51 -23.33 5.71
N THR A 58 0.93 -22.18 6.07
CA THR A 58 -0.02 -22.01 7.18
C THR A 58 -1.27 -21.27 6.70
N ASP A 59 -2.34 -21.30 7.49
CA ASP A 59 -3.56 -20.56 7.19
C ASP A 59 -3.49 -19.09 7.62
N ASP A 60 -2.45 -18.71 8.36
CA ASP A 60 -2.31 -17.37 8.94
C ASP A 60 -1.77 -16.32 7.94
N PHE A 61 -1.11 -16.78 6.86
CA PHE A 61 -0.58 -15.86 5.84
C PHE A 61 -1.69 -15.34 4.93
N MET A 62 -1.78 -14.02 4.77
CA MET A 62 -2.81 -13.36 3.99
C MET A 62 -2.33 -12.94 2.59
N ILE A 63 -3.16 -13.17 1.58
CA ILE A 63 -3.00 -12.62 0.23
C ILE A 63 -4.04 -11.54 0.02
N ILE A 64 -3.61 -10.29 -0.03
CA ILE A 64 -4.46 -9.12 -0.26
C ILE A 64 -4.38 -8.73 -1.73
N ALA A 65 -5.52 -8.71 -2.40
CA ALA A 65 -5.63 -8.35 -3.81
C ALA A 65 -5.78 -6.84 -3.97
N ARG A 66 -4.80 -6.18 -4.61
CA ARG A 66 -4.83 -4.77 -4.93
C ARG A 66 -5.42 -4.56 -6.32
N ILE A 67 -6.46 -3.73 -6.37
CA ILE A 67 -7.24 -3.43 -7.57
C ILE A 67 -6.82 -2.07 -8.11
N GLU A 68 -6.39 -2.04 -9.36
CA GLU A 68 -5.90 -0.84 -10.04
C GLU A 68 -6.92 -0.24 -11.04
N SER A 69 -8.19 -0.66 -11.01
CA SER A 69 -9.25 -0.19 -11.92
C SER A 69 -9.39 1.33 -11.91
N LEU A 70 -9.47 1.95 -10.73
CA LEU A 70 -9.64 3.41 -10.60
C LEU A 70 -8.40 4.18 -11.07
N ILE A 71 -7.21 3.61 -10.86
CA ILE A 71 -5.94 4.15 -11.40
C ILE A 71 -5.93 4.11 -12.94
N ALA A 72 -6.46 3.03 -13.52
CA ALA A 72 -6.60 2.85 -14.96
C ALA A 72 -7.75 3.66 -15.57
N GLY A 73 -8.46 4.48 -14.78
CA GLY A 73 -9.57 5.30 -15.23
C GLY A 73 -10.87 4.51 -15.47
N LYS A 74 -10.98 3.30 -14.94
CA LYS A 74 -12.19 2.49 -15.02
C LYS A 74 -13.19 2.87 -13.91
N PRO A 75 -14.49 2.57 -14.08
CA PRO A 75 -15.51 2.89 -13.09
C PRO A 75 -15.41 2.02 -11.84
N VAL A 76 -16.06 2.45 -10.75
CA VAL A 76 -16.18 1.70 -9.48
C VAL A 76 -16.81 0.32 -9.71
N SER A 77 -17.73 0.18 -10.66
CA SER A 77 -18.34 -1.11 -11.01
C SER A 77 -17.32 -2.16 -11.49
N ASP A 78 -16.31 -1.78 -12.30
CA ASP A 78 -15.22 -2.69 -12.69
C ASP A 78 -14.39 -3.10 -11.46
N ALA A 79 -14.10 -2.16 -10.55
CA ALA A 79 -13.38 -2.45 -9.32
C ALA A 79 -14.16 -3.42 -8.41
N LEU A 80 -15.46 -3.27 -8.31
CA LEU A 80 -16.33 -4.17 -7.52
C LEU A 80 -16.43 -5.57 -8.15
N GLU A 81 -16.59 -5.68 -9.46
CA GLU A 81 -16.59 -6.96 -10.16
C GLU A 81 -15.31 -7.74 -9.89
N ARG A 82 -14.17 -7.07 -9.98
CA ARG A 82 -12.85 -7.65 -9.67
C ARG A 82 -12.74 -8.05 -8.20
N ALA A 83 -13.13 -7.16 -7.28
CA ALA A 83 -13.09 -7.43 -5.85
C ALA A 83 -13.86 -8.70 -5.51
N PHE A 84 -15.07 -8.86 -6.04
CA PHE A 84 -15.92 -10.02 -5.81
C PHE A 84 -15.27 -11.30 -6.36
N ALA A 85 -14.75 -11.25 -7.59
CA ALA A 85 -14.07 -12.38 -8.19
C ALA A 85 -12.80 -12.79 -7.42
N TYR A 86 -12.03 -11.82 -6.92
CA TYR A 86 -10.79 -12.07 -6.19
C TYR A 86 -11.05 -12.69 -4.81
N VAL A 87 -12.07 -12.23 -4.10
CA VAL A 87 -12.51 -12.86 -2.84
C VAL A 87 -12.97 -14.30 -3.08
N GLN A 88 -13.77 -14.53 -4.13
CA GLN A 88 -14.19 -15.89 -4.52
C GLN A 88 -13.02 -16.78 -4.92
N ALA A 89 -11.94 -16.20 -5.46
CA ALA A 89 -10.70 -16.92 -5.78
C ALA A 89 -9.82 -17.21 -4.56
N GLY A 90 -10.18 -16.69 -3.38
CA GLY A 90 -9.50 -16.93 -2.11
C GLY A 90 -8.63 -15.79 -1.60
N ALA A 91 -8.75 -14.57 -2.14
CA ALA A 91 -8.09 -13.41 -1.55
C ALA A 91 -8.62 -13.16 -0.13
N ASP A 92 -7.71 -12.97 0.82
CA ASP A 92 -8.02 -12.76 2.25
C ASP A 92 -8.41 -11.30 2.54
N GLY A 93 -8.08 -10.38 1.64
CA GLY A 93 -8.42 -8.97 1.74
C GLY A 93 -8.35 -8.26 0.39
N ILE A 94 -8.93 -7.07 0.33
CA ILE A 94 -8.95 -6.23 -0.87
C ILE A 94 -8.28 -4.89 -0.56
N MET A 95 -7.38 -4.45 -1.43
CA MET A 95 -6.86 -3.10 -1.42
C MET A 95 -7.39 -2.35 -2.63
N ILE A 96 -8.16 -1.29 -2.39
CA ILE A 96 -8.59 -0.37 -3.43
C ILE A 96 -7.67 0.84 -3.50
N HIS A 97 -7.29 1.25 -4.69
CA HIS A 97 -6.37 2.36 -4.90
C HIS A 97 -6.95 3.37 -5.89
N SER A 98 -6.90 4.65 -5.54
CA SER A 98 -7.37 5.76 -6.37
C SER A 98 -6.40 6.93 -6.37
N LYS A 99 -6.41 7.70 -7.44
CA LYS A 99 -5.75 9.00 -7.57
C LYS A 99 -6.71 10.18 -7.42
N ASN A 100 -8.00 9.91 -7.25
CA ASN A 100 -9.00 10.95 -7.07
C ASN A 100 -8.81 11.65 -5.73
N LYS A 101 -8.71 12.98 -5.77
CA LYS A 101 -8.48 13.78 -4.57
C LYS A 101 -9.70 13.86 -3.66
N SER A 102 -10.92 13.67 -4.18
CA SER A 102 -12.14 13.74 -3.36
C SER A 102 -12.33 12.52 -2.46
N GLY A 103 -11.80 11.34 -2.86
CA GLY A 103 -12.02 10.06 -2.17
C GLY A 103 -13.43 9.49 -2.33
N GLU A 104 -14.32 10.14 -3.08
CA GLU A 104 -15.70 9.67 -3.25
C GLU A 104 -15.80 8.31 -3.93
N ASP A 105 -14.91 8.01 -4.89
CA ASP A 105 -14.83 6.70 -5.53
C ASP A 105 -14.40 5.59 -4.56
N ILE A 106 -13.53 5.90 -3.59
CA ILE A 106 -13.16 4.99 -2.51
C ILE A 106 -14.35 4.73 -1.59
N LYS A 107 -15.06 5.80 -1.20
CA LYS A 107 -16.27 5.70 -0.37
C LYS A 107 -17.35 4.85 -1.04
N GLU A 108 -17.64 5.13 -2.31
CA GLU A 108 -18.62 4.37 -3.10
C GLU A 108 -18.23 2.89 -3.15
N PHE A 109 -16.97 2.60 -3.47
CA PHE A 109 -16.47 1.24 -3.49
C PHE A 109 -16.64 0.55 -2.14
N CYS A 110 -16.16 1.16 -1.05
CA CYS A 110 -16.19 0.57 0.28
C CYS A 110 -17.61 0.25 0.73
N LEU A 111 -18.53 1.22 0.61
CA LEU A 111 -19.93 1.03 1.00
C LEU A 111 -20.64 -0.04 0.17
N ALA A 112 -20.36 -0.11 -1.13
CA ALA A 112 -20.94 -1.14 -2.00
C ALA A 112 -20.34 -2.53 -1.71
N PHE A 113 -19.03 -2.62 -1.52
CA PHE A 113 -18.35 -3.87 -1.19
C PHE A 113 -18.83 -4.46 0.15
N ARG A 114 -19.03 -3.61 1.17
CA ARG A 114 -19.51 -4.03 2.50
C ARG A 114 -20.90 -4.66 2.50
N LYS A 115 -21.75 -4.32 1.55
CA LYS A 115 -23.09 -4.95 1.41
C LYS A 115 -22.99 -6.46 1.13
N GLN A 116 -21.92 -6.90 0.49
CA GLN A 116 -21.71 -8.32 0.13
C GLN A 116 -20.68 -9.01 1.03
N TYR A 117 -19.63 -8.30 1.43
CA TYR A 117 -18.51 -8.85 2.21
C TYR A 117 -18.28 -8.03 3.49
N ALA A 118 -19.03 -8.34 4.55
CA ALA A 118 -18.96 -7.59 5.81
C ALA A 118 -17.61 -7.74 6.55
N HIS A 119 -16.94 -8.89 6.40
CA HIS A 119 -15.76 -9.24 7.20
C HIS A 119 -14.43 -9.29 6.42
N VAL A 120 -14.45 -9.20 5.10
CA VAL A 120 -13.20 -9.20 4.30
C VAL A 120 -12.48 -7.88 4.51
N PRO A 121 -11.22 -7.87 4.96
CA PRO A 121 -10.47 -6.65 5.19
C PRO A 121 -10.36 -5.77 3.94
N ILE A 122 -10.61 -4.46 4.12
CA ILE A 122 -10.35 -3.44 3.11
C ILE A 122 -9.12 -2.64 3.53
N VAL A 123 -8.18 -2.51 2.61
CA VAL A 123 -6.94 -1.73 2.76
C VAL A 123 -7.01 -0.52 1.84
N VAL A 124 -6.62 0.65 2.34
CA VAL A 124 -6.50 1.89 1.55
C VAL A 124 -5.17 2.59 1.79
N VAL A 125 -4.78 3.45 0.83
CA VAL A 125 -3.58 4.31 0.92
C VAL A 125 -3.97 5.74 0.58
N PRO A 126 -4.37 6.58 1.55
CA PRO A 126 -4.93 7.90 1.32
C PRO A 126 -3.88 8.96 0.96
N THR A 127 -3.01 8.69 -0.01
CA THR A 127 -1.96 9.64 -0.42
C THR A 127 -2.52 10.86 -1.17
N THR A 128 -3.59 10.69 -1.93
CA THR A 128 -4.19 11.75 -2.76
C THR A 128 -5.45 12.36 -2.16
N TYR A 129 -6.11 11.65 -1.24
CA TYR A 129 -7.28 12.10 -0.47
C TYR A 129 -6.93 12.17 1.03
N ASP A 130 -5.79 12.77 1.32
CA ASP A 130 -5.15 12.87 2.64
C ASP A 130 -5.88 13.78 3.64
N HIS A 131 -6.93 14.47 3.20
CA HIS A 131 -7.80 15.29 4.05
C HIS A 131 -8.89 14.49 4.77
N ILE A 132 -9.10 13.21 4.38
CA ILE A 132 -10.13 12.35 4.98
C ILE A 132 -9.59 11.74 6.26
N TYR A 133 -10.32 11.90 7.35
CA TYR A 133 -9.94 11.35 8.66
C TYR A 133 -10.05 9.82 8.69
N GLU A 134 -9.21 9.19 9.53
CA GLU A 134 -9.27 7.74 9.77
C GLU A 134 -10.65 7.27 10.25
N SER A 135 -11.32 8.08 11.08
CA SER A 135 -12.69 7.80 11.54
C SER A 135 -13.69 7.69 10.40
N GLU A 136 -13.61 8.61 9.41
CA GLU A 136 -14.47 8.55 8.22
C GLU A 136 -14.17 7.31 7.36
N LEU A 137 -12.89 6.98 7.16
CA LEU A 137 -12.49 5.76 6.46
C LEU A 137 -13.00 4.51 7.19
N CYS A 138 -12.93 4.50 8.51
CA CYS A 138 -13.47 3.43 9.35
C CYS A 138 -15.00 3.30 9.19
N ASP A 139 -15.73 4.41 9.15
CA ASP A 139 -17.19 4.44 8.94
C ASP A 139 -17.56 3.89 7.55
N TRP A 140 -16.69 4.03 6.55
CA TRP A 140 -16.88 3.39 5.24
C TRP A 140 -16.54 1.90 5.25
N GLY A 141 -16.01 1.39 6.37
CA GLY A 141 -15.66 -0.01 6.56
C GLY A 141 -14.22 -0.37 6.19
N VAL A 142 -13.31 0.60 6.11
CA VAL A 142 -11.87 0.35 5.96
C VAL A 142 -11.31 -0.25 7.26
N ASN A 143 -10.41 -1.22 7.13
CA ASN A 143 -9.78 -1.90 8.26
C ASN A 143 -8.30 -1.54 8.42
N ILE A 144 -7.62 -1.28 7.32
CA ILE A 144 -6.17 -1.00 7.30
C ILE A 144 -5.92 0.24 6.47
N ILE A 145 -5.24 1.22 7.07
CA ILE A 145 -4.82 2.45 6.41
C ILE A 145 -3.30 2.48 6.35
N ILE A 146 -2.75 2.60 5.14
CA ILE A 146 -1.31 2.62 4.92
C ILE A 146 -0.86 4.05 4.60
N TYR A 147 -0.07 4.64 5.49
CA TYR A 147 0.62 5.92 5.25
C TYR A 147 1.93 5.67 4.51
N ALA A 148 1.82 5.54 3.19
CA ALA A 148 2.95 5.23 2.32
C ALA A 148 3.89 6.43 2.16
N ASN A 149 5.19 6.17 2.22
CA ASN A 149 6.31 7.07 1.89
C ASN A 149 6.38 8.44 2.64
N HIS A 150 5.51 8.76 3.58
CA HIS A 150 5.53 10.04 4.32
C HIS A 150 6.87 10.25 5.04
N MET A 151 7.37 9.22 5.73
CA MET A 151 8.65 9.29 6.45
C MET A 151 9.82 9.51 5.48
N LEU A 152 9.87 8.81 4.35
CA LEU A 152 10.90 9.00 3.34
C LEU A 152 10.85 10.41 2.72
N ARG A 153 9.63 10.89 2.41
CA ARG A 153 9.41 12.23 1.85
C ARG A 153 9.78 13.34 2.84
N ALA A 154 9.65 13.11 4.14
CA ALA A 154 10.08 14.03 5.17
C ALA A 154 11.61 13.96 5.40
N ALA A 155 12.16 12.76 5.46
CA ALA A 155 13.58 12.55 5.75
C ALA A 155 14.50 13.05 4.61
N TYR A 156 14.13 12.81 3.35
CA TYR A 156 14.98 13.16 2.21
C TYR A 156 15.31 14.67 2.14
N PRO A 157 14.36 15.61 2.13
CA PRO A 157 14.67 17.02 2.10
C PRO A 157 15.39 17.49 3.37
N ALA A 158 15.11 16.92 4.54
CA ALA A 158 15.83 17.22 5.77
C ALA A 158 17.31 16.83 5.67
N MET A 159 17.60 15.60 5.23
CA MET A 159 18.98 15.14 5.01
C MET A 159 19.71 15.98 3.94
N MET A 160 19.03 16.33 2.84
CA MET A 160 19.60 17.19 1.80
C MET A 160 19.94 18.58 2.34
N ASN A 161 19.07 19.17 3.17
CA ASN A 161 19.31 20.46 3.80
C ASN A 161 20.56 20.43 4.71
N VAL A 162 20.67 19.40 5.55
CA VAL A 162 21.85 19.22 6.41
C VAL A 162 23.13 19.10 5.59
N ALA A 163 23.12 18.23 4.56
CA ALA A 163 24.30 18.03 3.71
C ALA A 163 24.72 19.32 2.99
N LYS A 164 23.77 20.04 2.42
CA LYS A 164 24.02 21.33 1.76
C LYS A 164 24.61 22.36 2.71
N THR A 165 24.02 22.51 3.89
CA THR A 165 24.48 23.48 4.91
C THR A 165 25.92 23.19 5.36
N ILE A 166 26.27 21.90 5.57
CA ILE A 166 27.65 21.53 5.91
C ILE A 166 28.61 21.88 4.79
N LEU A 167 28.26 21.58 3.54
CA LEU A 167 29.10 21.87 2.37
C LEU A 167 29.31 23.39 2.18
N GLU A 168 28.28 24.19 2.38
CA GLU A 168 28.35 25.65 2.23
C GLU A 168 29.17 26.33 3.33
N ASN A 169 29.16 25.76 4.54
CA ASN A 169 29.85 26.37 5.70
C ASN A 169 31.16 25.66 6.06
N GLU A 170 31.52 24.57 5.39
CA GLU A 170 32.70 23.74 5.65
C GLU A 170 32.83 23.30 7.12
N ARG A 171 31.72 23.23 7.84
CA ARG A 171 31.60 22.81 9.24
C ARG A 171 30.15 22.45 9.61
N ALA A 172 29.94 21.84 10.78
CA ALA A 172 28.65 21.34 11.24
C ALA A 172 27.96 22.23 12.29
N LEU A 173 28.45 23.45 12.55
CA LEU A 173 27.85 24.32 13.57
C LEU A 173 26.42 24.71 13.23
N GLU A 174 26.17 25.07 11.97
CA GLU A 174 24.92 25.60 11.45
C GLU A 174 23.82 24.54 11.35
N VAL A 175 24.18 23.25 11.41
CA VAL A 175 23.21 22.15 11.39
C VAL A 175 22.88 21.60 12.77
N ARG A 176 23.43 22.16 13.83
CA ARG A 176 23.23 21.66 15.20
C ARG A 176 21.75 21.54 15.57
N GLU A 177 20.95 22.57 15.25
CA GLU A 177 19.52 22.62 15.55
C GLU A 177 18.66 21.85 14.54
N LEU A 178 19.26 21.42 13.42
CA LEU A 178 18.58 20.58 12.42
C LEU A 178 18.74 19.08 12.70
N CYS A 179 19.65 18.73 13.61
CA CYS A 179 19.97 17.35 13.94
C CYS A 179 19.50 17.03 15.36
N MET A 180 19.02 15.79 15.53
CA MET A 180 18.74 15.27 16.87
C MET A 180 20.04 15.26 17.69
N PRO A 181 20.00 15.66 18.97
CA PRO A 181 21.16 15.57 19.86
C PRO A 181 21.75 14.15 19.92
N ILE A 182 23.08 14.05 19.91
CA ILE A 182 23.78 12.73 19.92
C ILE A 182 23.31 11.86 21.07
N LYS A 183 23.08 12.43 22.26
CA LYS A 183 22.61 11.68 23.42
C LYS A 183 21.26 11.02 23.14
N GLU A 184 20.35 11.74 22.52
CA GLU A 184 18.99 11.23 22.22
C GLU A 184 19.04 10.12 21.18
N ILE A 185 19.82 10.29 20.09
CA ILE A 185 19.90 9.25 19.05
C ILE A 185 20.55 7.97 19.56
N LEU A 186 21.50 8.07 20.47
CA LEU A 186 22.14 6.91 21.10
C LEU A 186 21.17 6.16 22.04
N GLU A 187 20.18 6.84 22.58
CA GLU A 187 19.16 6.24 23.46
C GLU A 187 18.02 5.55 22.69
N LEU A 188 17.89 5.81 21.37
CA LEU A 188 16.87 5.15 20.53
C LEU A 188 17.11 3.64 20.36
N ILE A 189 18.35 3.20 20.48
CA ILE A 189 18.70 1.77 20.33
C ILE A 189 18.94 1.18 21.70
N PRO A 190 18.07 0.30 22.23
CA PRO A 190 18.27 -0.35 23.51
C PRO A 190 19.59 -1.13 23.56
N GLY A 191 20.33 -0.99 24.65
CA GLY A 191 21.58 -1.75 24.88
C GLY A 191 22.85 -1.14 24.25
N THR A 192 22.80 0.12 23.79
CA THR A 192 24.00 0.85 23.32
C THR A 192 24.78 1.56 24.43
N LYS A 193 24.34 1.42 25.67
CA LYS A 193 25.08 1.89 26.90
C LYS A 193 25.92 0.78 27.49
#